data_5aa9ea5602d19e879ab591c9a9b03594
#
_entry.id   5aa9ea5602d19e879ab591c9a9b03594
#
_cell.length_a   1.000
_cell.length_b   1.000
_cell.length_c   1.000
_cell.angle_alpha   90.00
_cell.angle_beta   90.00
_cell.angle_gamma   90.00
#
_symmetry.space_group_name_H-M   'P 1'
#
loop_
_entity.id
_entity.type
_entity.pdbx_description
1 polymer ?
#
loop_
_entity_poly.entity_id
_entity_poly.type
_entity_poly.pdbx_seq_one_letter_code
_entity_poly.pdbx_strand_id
1 'polypeptide(L)'
;MCIRDSSDISTNRDLFNLTNGSLSLSRNFINHELNEIQDHFRELLNDRKLIVSNTASHYSNFISKMFSKDEDISVFFDYIYLITSCEVKTMARQGKEKEVLNLLKISEIVKTYRNYFKRLNLDYATLIISLFYKMKNV
;
A
#
# COMPACT_ATOMS: atom_id res chain seq x y z
N MET A 1 -15.85 -9.82 -0.47
CA MET A 1 -14.44 -9.48 -0.54
C MET A 1 -14.25 -8.01 -0.70
N CYS A 2 -13.44 -7.38 0.11
CA CYS A 2 -13.45 -5.93 0.09
C CYS A 2 -12.59 -5.30 -1.01
N ILE A 3 -11.72 -6.01 -1.69
CA ILE A 3 -10.93 -5.44 -2.78
C ILE A 3 -11.27 -6.03 -4.14
N ARG A 4 -11.88 -7.19 -4.18
CA ARG A 4 -12.34 -7.79 -5.42
C ARG A 4 -13.82 -7.53 -5.57
N ASP A 5 -14.38 -7.66 -6.69
CA ASP A 5 -15.76 -7.34 -7.01
C ASP A 5 -15.93 -5.83 -7.13
N SER A 6 -17.04 -5.32 -6.68
CA SER A 6 -17.32 -3.89 -6.71
C SER A 6 -16.34 -3.07 -5.85
N SER A 7 -15.68 -3.71 -4.89
CA SER A 7 -14.76 -3.00 -4.00
C SER A 7 -13.46 -2.61 -4.68
N ASP A 8 -13.06 -3.26 -5.78
CA ASP A 8 -11.91 -2.79 -6.55
C ASP A 8 -12.20 -1.40 -7.11
N ILE A 9 -13.39 -1.20 -7.67
CA ILE A 9 -13.80 0.10 -8.17
C ILE A 9 -13.91 1.10 -7.03
N SER A 10 -14.46 0.66 -5.90
CA SER A 10 -14.59 1.51 -4.72
C SER A 10 -13.23 1.93 -4.18
N THR A 11 -12.25 1.01 -4.13
CA THR A 11 -10.90 1.32 -3.66
C THR A 11 -10.23 2.35 -4.56
N ASN A 12 -10.35 2.20 -5.88
CA ASN A 12 -9.78 3.15 -6.82
C ASN A 12 -10.44 4.51 -6.73
N ARG A 13 -11.76 4.53 -6.50
CA ARG A 13 -12.50 5.77 -6.29
C ARG A 13 -12.07 6.46 -5.00
N ASP A 14 -11.90 5.68 -3.93
CA ASP A 14 -11.44 6.22 -2.65
C ASP A 14 -10.04 6.80 -2.78
N LEU A 15 -9.14 6.12 -3.48
CA LEU A 15 -7.81 6.65 -3.72
C LEU A 15 -7.88 7.94 -4.54
N PHE A 16 -8.71 7.97 -5.57
CA PHE A 16 -8.88 9.17 -6.38
C PHE A 16 -9.40 10.33 -5.53
N ASN A 17 -10.33 10.05 -4.62
CA ASN A 17 -10.84 11.06 -3.70
C ASN A 17 -9.76 11.51 -2.71
N LEU A 18 -8.92 10.60 -2.23
CA LEU A 18 -7.80 10.95 -1.34
C LEU A 18 -6.82 11.88 -2.02
N THR A 19 -6.53 11.66 -3.30
CA THR A 19 -5.64 12.54 -4.06
C THR A 19 -6.30 13.85 -4.42
N ASN A 20 -7.63 13.89 -4.36
CA ASN A 20 -8.41 15.08 -4.70
C ASN A 20 -8.13 15.57 -6.11
N GLY A 21 -7.81 14.65 -7.02
CA GLY A 21 -7.46 15.00 -8.38
C GLY A 21 -6.12 15.70 -8.50
N SER A 22 -5.28 15.65 -7.46
CA SER A 22 -3.97 16.31 -7.47
C SER A 22 -2.96 15.63 -8.40
N LEU A 23 -3.21 14.39 -8.78
CA LEU A 23 -2.35 13.68 -9.72
C LEU A 23 -2.55 14.23 -11.12
N SER A 24 -1.45 14.55 -11.79
CA SER A 24 -1.48 15.13 -13.13
C SER A 24 -1.69 14.10 -14.24
N LEU A 25 -1.79 12.82 -13.88
CA LEU A 25 -1.93 11.73 -14.84
C LEU A 25 -3.39 11.49 -15.20
N SER A 26 -3.63 10.90 -16.37
CA SER A 26 -4.98 10.56 -16.78
C SER A 26 -5.56 9.52 -15.82
N ARG A 27 -6.89 9.57 -15.66
CA ARG A 27 -7.60 8.65 -14.78
C ARG A 27 -7.36 7.19 -15.18
N ASN A 28 -7.36 6.89 -16.46
CA ASN A 28 -7.17 5.52 -16.93
C ASN A 28 -5.76 5.01 -16.60
N PHE A 29 -4.76 5.85 -16.75
CA PHE A 29 -3.38 5.50 -16.41
C PHE A 29 -3.26 5.25 -14.91
N ILE A 30 -3.82 6.13 -14.09
CA ILE A 30 -3.79 5.98 -12.64
C ILE A 30 -4.44 4.67 -12.23
N ASN A 31 -5.62 4.36 -12.76
CA ASN A 31 -6.35 3.14 -12.40
C ASN A 31 -5.58 1.89 -12.78
N HIS A 32 -4.96 1.88 -13.97
CA HIS A 32 -4.20 0.72 -14.43
C HIS A 32 -3.00 0.43 -13.52
N GLU A 33 -2.18 1.46 -13.28
CA GLU A 33 -0.98 1.31 -12.47
C GLU A 33 -1.32 0.97 -11.02
N LEU A 34 -2.35 1.59 -10.47
CA LEU A 34 -2.77 1.33 -9.09
C LEU A 34 -3.35 -0.07 -8.93
N ASN A 35 -4.05 -0.58 -9.94
CA ASN A 35 -4.55 -1.96 -9.89
C ASN A 35 -3.41 -2.96 -9.88
N GLU A 36 -2.35 -2.73 -10.64
CA GLU A 36 -1.18 -3.59 -10.64
C GLU A 36 -0.50 -3.60 -9.27
N ILE A 37 -0.32 -2.43 -8.69
CA ILE A 37 0.29 -2.31 -7.36
C ILE A 37 -0.60 -2.94 -6.30
N GLN A 38 -1.90 -2.75 -6.39
CA GLN A 38 -2.85 -3.36 -5.46
C GLN A 38 -2.74 -4.88 -5.46
N ASP A 39 -2.74 -5.48 -6.64
CA ASP A 39 -2.66 -6.93 -6.77
C ASP A 39 -1.30 -7.44 -6.26
N HIS A 40 -0.23 -6.77 -6.65
CA HIS A 40 1.11 -7.16 -6.23
C HIS A 40 1.29 -7.03 -4.71
N PHE A 41 0.84 -5.92 -4.13
CA PHE A 41 0.97 -5.72 -2.69
C PHE A 41 0.16 -6.75 -1.91
N ARG A 42 -1.02 -7.10 -2.42
CA ARG A 42 -1.85 -8.13 -1.80
C ARG A 42 -1.15 -9.50 -1.84
N GLU A 43 -0.47 -9.81 -2.94
CA GLU A 43 0.33 -11.02 -3.00
C GLU A 43 1.43 -11.02 -1.95
N LEU A 44 2.10 -9.89 -1.76
CA LEU A 44 3.14 -9.77 -0.72
C LEU A 44 2.57 -9.94 0.67
N LEU A 45 1.36 -9.46 0.92
CA LEU A 45 0.70 -9.63 2.22
C LEU A 45 0.38 -11.09 2.50
N ASN A 46 0.04 -11.84 1.48
CA ASN A 46 -0.32 -13.25 1.63
C ASN A 46 0.89 -14.18 1.63
N ASP A 47 1.99 -13.76 1.02
CA ASP A 47 3.23 -14.53 1.01
C ASP A 47 4.41 -13.57 1.11
N ARG A 48 4.87 -13.33 2.31
CA ARG A 48 5.94 -12.37 2.57
C ARG A 48 7.29 -12.85 2.08
N LYS A 49 7.43 -14.12 1.73
CA LYS A 49 8.66 -14.64 1.10
C LYS A 49 8.88 -14.04 -0.28
N LEU A 50 7.83 -13.53 -0.91
CA LEU A 50 7.95 -12.87 -2.20
C LEU A 50 8.65 -11.52 -2.11
N ILE A 51 8.79 -10.97 -0.91
CA ILE A 51 9.54 -9.73 -0.71
C ILE A 51 11.03 -10.03 -0.86
N VAL A 52 11.62 -9.45 -1.91
CA VAL A 52 13.04 -9.67 -2.23
C VAL A 52 13.77 -8.32 -2.23
N SER A 53 15.08 -8.35 -2.41
CA SER A 53 15.90 -7.15 -2.26
C SER A 53 15.52 -6.02 -3.22
N ASN A 54 15.00 -6.32 -4.40
CA ASN A 54 14.62 -5.29 -5.37
C ASN A 54 13.17 -4.85 -5.26
N THR A 55 12.39 -5.42 -4.34
CA THR A 55 10.99 -5.04 -4.16
C THR A 55 10.87 -3.57 -3.78
N ALA A 56 11.68 -3.13 -2.82
CA ALA A 56 11.65 -1.74 -2.38
C ALA A 56 12.01 -0.77 -3.50
N SER A 57 12.99 -1.13 -4.32
CA SER A 57 13.37 -0.31 -5.48
C SER A 57 12.24 -0.20 -6.48
N HIS A 58 11.54 -1.30 -6.72
CA HIS A 58 10.39 -1.30 -7.62
C HIS A 58 9.30 -0.35 -7.13
N TYR A 59 8.99 -0.39 -5.83
CA TYR A 59 7.99 0.49 -5.26
C TYR A 59 8.44 1.94 -5.22
N SER A 60 9.71 2.19 -4.93
CA SER A 60 10.25 3.55 -4.94
C SER A 60 10.19 4.15 -6.34
N ASN A 61 10.50 3.36 -7.37
CA ASN A 61 10.39 3.83 -8.76
C ASN A 61 8.93 4.12 -9.12
N PHE A 62 8.00 3.28 -8.67
CA PHE A 62 6.58 3.53 -8.86
C PHE A 62 6.17 4.86 -8.24
N ILE A 63 6.58 5.09 -6.99
CA ILE A 63 6.24 6.34 -6.28
C ILE A 63 6.79 7.56 -7.01
N SER A 64 8.06 7.51 -7.43
CA SER A 64 8.67 8.65 -8.10
C SER A 64 8.02 8.94 -9.45
N LYS A 65 7.48 7.90 -10.10
CA LYS A 65 6.82 8.03 -11.39
C LYS A 65 5.39 8.58 -11.25
N MET A 66 4.68 8.17 -10.20
CA MET A 66 3.27 8.50 -10.02
C MET A 66 3.02 9.73 -9.17
N PHE A 67 3.93 10.04 -8.27
CA PHE A 67 3.75 11.10 -7.27
C PHE A 67 4.94 12.04 -7.30
N SER A 68 4.70 13.31 -7.62
CA SER A 68 5.77 14.30 -7.74
C SER A 68 5.93 15.16 -6.48
N LYS A 69 4.94 15.13 -5.58
CA LYS A 69 4.94 15.96 -4.38
C LYS A 69 4.90 15.09 -3.13
N ASP A 70 5.50 15.56 -2.04
CA ASP A 70 5.50 14.86 -0.77
C ASP A 70 4.08 14.56 -0.26
N GLU A 71 3.16 15.49 -0.48
CA GLU A 71 1.75 15.31 -0.11
C GLU A 71 1.14 14.10 -0.81
N ASP A 72 1.44 13.94 -2.10
CA ASP A 72 0.94 12.83 -2.89
C ASP A 72 1.59 11.51 -2.45
N ILE A 73 2.86 11.55 -2.05
CA ILE A 73 3.57 10.37 -1.57
C ILE A 73 2.91 9.85 -0.29
N SER A 74 2.46 10.73 0.60
CA SER A 74 1.77 10.29 1.81
C SER A 74 0.46 9.56 1.47
N VAL A 75 -0.17 9.91 0.35
CA VAL A 75 -1.36 9.21 -0.13
C VAL A 75 -1.04 7.76 -0.50
N PHE A 76 0.16 7.49 -1.01
CA PHE A 76 0.58 6.12 -1.28
C PHE A 76 0.57 5.29 0.00
N PHE A 77 1.08 5.82 1.10
CA PHE A 77 1.04 5.12 2.38
C PHE A 77 -0.40 4.87 2.85
N ASP A 78 -1.29 5.83 2.65
CA ASP A 78 -2.71 5.65 2.95
C ASP A 78 -3.31 4.53 2.10
N TYR A 79 -2.91 4.45 0.84
CA TYR A 79 -3.41 3.44 -0.08
C TYR A 79 -3.00 2.03 0.35
N ILE A 80 -1.72 1.82 0.68
CA ILE A 80 -1.28 0.49 1.12
C ILE A 80 -1.86 0.13 2.49
N TYR A 81 -2.12 1.11 3.34
CA TYR A 81 -2.85 0.87 4.58
C TYR A 81 -4.27 0.37 4.29
N LEU A 82 -4.94 0.97 3.33
CA LEU A 82 -6.29 0.56 2.92
C LEU A 82 -6.29 -0.88 2.40
N ILE A 83 -5.33 -1.23 1.55
CA ILE A 83 -5.20 -2.59 1.03
C ILE A 83 -5.02 -3.58 2.19
N THR A 84 -4.15 -3.27 3.12
CA THR A 84 -3.88 -4.14 4.28
C THR A 84 -5.15 -4.31 5.11
N SER A 85 -5.88 -3.24 5.36
CA SER A 85 -7.13 -3.29 6.13
C SER A 85 -8.17 -4.18 5.45
N CYS A 86 -8.26 -4.13 4.13
CA CYS A 86 -9.17 -4.98 3.39
C CYS A 86 -8.78 -6.46 3.48
N GLU A 87 -7.49 -6.76 3.44
CA GLU A 87 -7.02 -8.13 3.60
C GLU A 87 -7.29 -8.64 5.03
N VAL A 88 -7.17 -7.81 6.05
CA VAL A 88 -7.56 -8.17 7.41
C VAL A 88 -9.01 -8.64 7.44
N LYS A 89 -9.90 -7.88 6.84
CA LYS A 89 -11.33 -8.24 6.81
C LYS A 89 -11.55 -9.54 6.05
N THR A 90 -10.86 -9.74 4.94
CA THR A 90 -10.98 -10.97 4.17
C THR A 90 -10.54 -12.19 4.98
N MET A 91 -9.38 -12.09 5.65
CA MET A 91 -8.88 -13.19 6.46
C MET A 91 -9.76 -13.46 7.67
N ALA A 92 -10.33 -12.43 8.29
CA ALA A 92 -11.25 -12.57 9.39
C ALA A 92 -12.51 -13.33 8.97
N ARG A 93 -13.04 -13.04 7.79
CA ARG A 93 -14.21 -13.75 7.26
C ARG A 93 -13.92 -15.22 6.99
N GLN A 94 -12.67 -15.54 6.65
CA GLN A 94 -12.25 -16.91 6.39
C GLN A 94 -11.83 -17.66 7.65
N GLY A 95 -11.89 -17.01 8.81
CA GLY A 95 -11.51 -17.63 10.07
C GLY A 95 -10.03 -17.86 10.27
N LYS A 96 -9.18 -17.17 9.51
CA LYS A 96 -7.73 -17.32 9.58
C LYS A 96 -7.14 -16.37 10.62
N GLU A 97 -7.31 -16.71 11.90
CA GLU A 97 -6.93 -15.83 13.01
C GLU A 97 -5.45 -15.45 13.02
N LYS A 98 -4.58 -16.43 12.74
CA LYS A 98 -3.13 -16.18 12.73
C LYS A 98 -2.76 -15.15 11.65
N GLU A 99 -3.35 -15.28 10.48
CA GLU A 99 -3.11 -14.34 9.38
C GLU A 99 -3.66 -12.96 9.72
N VAL A 100 -4.81 -12.89 10.38
CA VAL A 100 -5.38 -11.62 10.84
C VAL A 100 -4.39 -10.91 11.77
N LEU A 101 -3.82 -11.61 12.73
CA LEU A 101 -2.85 -11.03 13.66
C LEU A 101 -1.61 -10.52 12.93
N ASN A 102 -1.10 -11.29 11.98
CA ASN A 102 0.07 -10.87 11.20
C ASN A 102 -0.23 -9.63 10.36
N LEU A 103 -1.39 -9.58 9.72
CA LEU A 103 -1.79 -8.45 8.90
C LEU A 103 -2.05 -7.20 9.75
N LEU A 104 -2.56 -7.37 10.97
CA LEU A 104 -2.70 -6.25 11.89
C LEU A 104 -1.36 -5.65 12.28
N LYS A 105 -0.33 -6.49 12.48
CA LYS A 105 1.01 -6.00 12.73
C LYS A 105 1.55 -5.21 11.54
N ILE A 106 1.33 -5.70 10.33
CA ILE A 106 1.74 -4.99 9.11
C ILE A 106 1.00 -3.67 9.00
N SER A 107 -0.28 -3.65 9.31
CA SER A 107 -1.10 -2.44 9.30
C SER A 107 -0.50 -1.37 10.22
N GLU A 108 -0.08 -1.76 11.42
CA GLU A 108 0.56 -0.84 12.36
C GLU A 108 1.91 -0.34 11.85
N ILE A 109 2.68 -1.21 11.21
CA ILE A 109 3.96 -0.82 10.61
C ILE A 109 3.73 0.24 9.53
N VAL A 110 2.78 0.02 8.64
CA VAL A 110 2.47 0.97 7.57
C VAL A 110 2.05 2.31 8.16
N LYS A 111 1.18 2.30 9.16
CA LYS A 111 0.71 3.50 9.82
C LYS A 111 1.86 4.28 10.47
N THR A 112 2.76 3.57 11.13
CA THR A 112 3.93 4.16 11.77
C THR A 112 4.82 4.85 10.75
N TYR A 113 5.07 4.19 9.61
CA TYR A 113 5.95 4.73 8.58
C TYR A 113 5.32 5.91 7.85
N ARG A 114 3.99 5.87 7.65
CA ARG A 114 3.26 7.02 7.14
C ARG A 114 3.47 8.24 8.04
N ASN A 115 3.36 8.04 9.36
CA ASN A 115 3.55 9.11 10.32
C ASN A 115 4.98 9.63 10.33
N TYR A 116 5.97 8.75 10.20
CA TYR A 116 7.37 9.14 10.10
C TYR A 116 7.60 10.02 8.89
N PHE A 117 7.05 9.66 7.75
CA PHE A 117 7.18 10.47 6.54
C PHE A 117 6.60 11.86 6.74
N LYS A 118 5.40 11.95 7.30
CA LYS A 118 4.71 13.22 7.50
C LYS A 118 5.39 14.11 8.54
N ARG A 119 5.85 13.51 9.64
CA ARG A 119 6.33 14.29 10.80
C ARG A 119 7.82 14.58 10.75
N LEU A 120 8.61 13.65 10.25
CA LEU A 120 10.07 13.73 10.29
C LEU A 120 10.66 14.09 8.93
N ASN A 121 9.83 14.19 7.91
CA ASN A 121 10.25 14.50 6.54
C ASN A 121 11.40 13.59 6.07
N LEU A 122 11.29 12.31 6.40
CA LEU A 122 12.31 11.33 6.02
C LEU A 122 12.16 10.96 4.54
N ASP A 123 13.28 10.55 3.94
CA ASP A 123 13.30 10.11 2.56
C ASP A 123 12.39 8.90 2.36
N TYR A 124 11.48 8.97 1.39
CA TYR A 124 10.51 7.89 1.20
C TYR A 124 11.16 6.59 0.75
N ALA A 125 12.25 6.66 -0.03
CA ALA A 125 12.93 5.46 -0.49
C ALA A 125 13.49 4.68 0.70
N THR A 126 14.09 5.37 1.67
CA THR A 126 14.59 4.76 2.90
C THR A 126 13.45 4.15 3.70
N LEU A 127 12.32 4.85 3.79
CA LEU A 127 11.15 4.34 4.51
C LEU A 127 10.58 3.09 3.85
N ILE A 128 10.53 3.06 2.52
CA ILE A 128 10.02 1.90 1.79
C ILE A 128 10.92 0.68 2.01
N ILE A 129 12.23 0.86 1.97
CA ILE A 129 13.17 -0.23 2.24
C ILE A 129 12.94 -0.80 3.64
N SER A 130 12.85 0.08 4.63
CA SER A 130 12.64 -0.33 6.01
C SER A 130 11.26 -0.98 6.21
N LEU A 131 10.23 -0.45 5.54
CA LEU A 131 8.89 -0.98 5.61
C LEU A 131 8.85 -2.44 5.13
N PHE A 132 9.39 -2.71 3.94
CA PHE A 132 9.38 -4.07 3.40
C PHE A 132 10.25 -5.01 4.22
N TYR A 133 11.36 -4.54 4.75
CA TYR A 133 12.18 -5.34 5.65
C TYR A 133 11.38 -5.80 6.87
N LYS A 134 10.65 -4.87 7.49
CA LYS A 134 9.84 -5.21 8.67
C LYS A 134 8.66 -6.12 8.31
N MET A 135 8.04 -5.89 7.16
CA MET A 135 6.96 -6.77 6.70
C MET A 135 7.44 -8.20 6.52
N LYS A 136 8.62 -8.36 5.95
CA LYS A 136 9.18 -9.69 5.71
C LYS A 136 9.42 -10.46 7.00
N ASN A 137 9.67 -9.76 8.09
CA ASN A 137 9.98 -10.37 9.37
C ASN A 137 8.78 -10.54 10.31
N VAL A 138 7.58 -10.26 9.83
CA VAL A 138 6.37 -10.46 10.61
C VAL A 138 5.97 -11.97 10.73
#